data_ea269a04de8e33371c00313ea292420c
#
_entry.id   ea269a04de8e33371c00313ea292420c
#
_cell.length_a   1.000
_cell.length_b   1.000
_cell.length_c   1.000
_cell.angle_alpha   90.00
_cell.angle_beta   90.00
_cell.angle_gamma   90.00
#
_symmetry.space_group_name_H-M   'P 1'
#
loop_
_entity.id
_entity.type
_entity.pdbx_description
1 polymer ?
#
loop_
_entity_poly.entity_id
_entity_poly.type
_entity_poly.pdbx_seq_one_letter_code
_entity_poly.pdbx_strand_id
1 'polypeptide(L)'
;LRLRQAYRPKEDALLLTPGTATGAMPVVPPVPQTSQMTAGGAPVQPTATGSTRANVTTTNTPAPTQPVAQPVAASAGAAASPSSTAGPTGYETLFAAMGKDEASLYLLLPREDDSREFKPEQNFATQWAKSASGLNVRNAAPIFAQLRLRKSPMELKTLQHAIDITIEALGRSMAIAGRSQWEYEVEAEVLYTFKRRNADHWGYPSIVGCGPNATTLHYVESQGKLNPGDLLLMDVGAEYGHYTADVTRTFPVGGKFSPAQAEIYQIVYDAQEATARATHPGAIFPNDVHNAAVEKIKDGLLKLGLITGRDDTFILNKSLPPQPQYRLWFMHGTSHWLGMNVHDVGGRGVALEPGMVFTNEPGIYIREDALDVLPKTPENEKMIAAIRPAFEKYKNIGVRIEDDMLVTANGVEWMTKALPRTISDIEAFMARAQKEVRVSAVEMFRWHAQADPFMSLAMNAPRTRFVGRHSQH
;
A
#
# COMPACT_ATOMS: atom_id res chain seq x y z
N LEU A 1 8.05 -5.91 25.39
CA LEU A 1 6.94 -5.19 26.03
C LEU A 1 5.97 -4.62 24.99
N ARG A 2 6.43 -3.96 23.91
CA ARG A 2 5.55 -3.46 22.82
C ARG A 2 4.86 -4.59 22.06
N LEU A 3 5.50 -5.72 21.81
CA LEU A 3 4.88 -6.88 21.16
C LEU A 3 3.74 -7.50 22.00
N ARG A 4 3.86 -7.54 23.33
CA ARG A 4 2.78 -8.01 24.21
C ARG A 4 1.60 -7.04 24.30
N GLN A 5 1.82 -5.74 24.10
CA GLN A 5 0.74 -4.74 24.05
C GLN A 5 0.05 -4.69 22.67
N ALA A 6 0.76 -5.07 21.60
CA ALA A 6 0.20 -5.07 20.24
C ALA A 6 -0.73 -6.26 19.96
N TYR A 7 -0.58 -7.38 20.66
CA TYR A 7 -1.36 -8.57 20.42
C TYR A 7 -2.45 -8.78 21.49
N ARG A 8 -3.61 -8.16 21.28
CA ARG A 8 -4.89 -8.56 21.90
C ARG A 8 -5.92 -8.66 20.78
N PRO A 9 -6.42 -9.88 20.47
CA PRO A 9 -7.60 -10.01 19.62
C PRO A 9 -8.73 -9.19 20.22
N LYS A 10 -9.50 -8.48 19.40
CA LYS A 10 -10.65 -7.69 19.88
C LYS A 10 -11.68 -8.53 20.66
N GLU A 11 -11.71 -9.82 20.44
CA GLU A 11 -12.57 -10.79 21.16
C GLU A 11 -12.15 -10.99 22.62
N ASP A 12 -10.85 -10.86 22.97
CA ASP A 12 -10.36 -11.00 24.34
C ASP A 12 -10.61 -9.76 25.22
N ALA A 13 -10.90 -8.61 24.62
CA ALA A 13 -11.26 -7.39 25.36
C ALA A 13 -12.63 -7.48 26.06
N LEU A 14 -13.45 -8.46 25.68
CA LEU A 14 -14.79 -8.70 26.27
C LEU A 14 -14.77 -9.59 27.53
N LEU A 15 -13.61 -10.16 27.88
CA LEU A 15 -13.52 -11.12 28.99
C LEU A 15 -12.86 -10.57 30.27
N LEU A 16 -12.50 -9.27 30.30
CA LEU A 16 -11.97 -8.63 31.50
C LEU A 16 -13.08 -7.93 32.28
N THR A 17 -13.58 -8.59 33.33
CA THR A 17 -14.43 -7.97 34.36
C THR A 17 -13.76 -6.74 34.95
N PRO A 18 -14.53 -5.67 35.27
CA PRO A 18 -13.97 -4.41 35.77
C PRO A 18 -13.56 -4.59 37.24
N GLY A 19 -12.27 -4.67 37.48
CA GLY A 19 -11.65 -4.51 38.78
C GLY A 19 -10.89 -3.20 38.82
N THR A 20 -11.46 -2.25 39.48
CA THR A 20 -10.93 -0.98 39.99
C THR A 20 -9.44 -0.71 39.85
N ALA A 21 -9.08 0.26 38.98
CA ALA A 21 -7.87 1.06 39.11
C ALA A 21 -8.11 2.47 38.57
N THR A 22 -8.34 3.41 39.47
CA THR A 22 -8.28 4.84 39.24
C THR A 22 -6.82 5.26 39.06
N GLY A 23 -6.45 5.64 37.86
CA GLY A 23 -5.16 6.23 37.56
C GLY A 23 -5.20 6.84 36.17
N ALA A 24 -5.27 8.17 36.09
CA ALA A 24 -5.25 8.91 34.84
C ALA A 24 -3.94 8.63 34.08
N MET A 25 -4.06 8.10 32.88
CA MET A 25 -2.95 7.94 31.94
C MET A 25 -2.66 9.27 31.23
N PRO A 26 -1.42 9.67 31.04
CA PRO A 26 -1.10 10.86 30.25
C PRO A 26 -1.43 10.61 28.78
N VAL A 27 -2.13 11.58 28.21
CA VAL A 27 -2.45 11.64 26.76
C VAL A 27 -1.14 11.80 25.99
N VAL A 28 -0.79 10.77 25.21
CA VAL A 28 0.30 10.86 24.25
C VAL A 28 -0.25 11.49 22.97
N PRO A 29 0.34 12.61 22.47
CA PRO A 29 -0.10 13.21 21.24
C PRO A 29 0.13 12.26 20.05
N PRO A 30 -0.70 12.32 18.99
CA PRO A 30 -0.57 11.46 17.83
C PRO A 30 0.77 11.72 17.13
N VAL A 31 1.50 10.66 16.85
CA VAL A 31 2.72 10.68 16.05
C VAL A 31 2.33 10.93 14.59
N PRO A 32 2.92 11.91 13.89
CA PRO A 32 2.67 12.09 12.46
C PRO A 32 3.09 10.83 11.69
N GLN A 33 2.16 10.28 10.94
CA GLN A 33 2.47 9.19 10.01
C GLN A 33 3.22 9.77 8.80
N THR A 34 4.50 9.49 8.69
CA THR A 34 5.26 9.66 7.46
C THR A 34 6.05 8.38 7.24
N SER A 35 5.40 7.38 6.68
CA SER A 35 6.10 6.23 6.10
C SER A 35 6.12 6.38 4.59
N GLN A 36 7.13 7.07 4.07
CA GLN A 36 7.55 6.89 2.68
C GLN A 36 8.75 5.95 2.71
N MET A 37 8.52 4.68 2.42
CA MET A 37 9.62 3.77 2.10
C MET A 37 9.83 3.79 0.59
N THR A 38 10.88 4.44 0.16
CA THR A 38 11.39 4.35 -1.19
C THR A 38 12.12 3.02 -1.37
N ALA A 39 11.57 2.14 -2.20
CA ALA A 39 12.39 1.12 -2.83
C ALA A 39 13.43 1.83 -3.70
N GLY A 40 14.72 1.51 -3.50
CA GLY A 40 15.85 2.22 -4.08
C GLY A 40 15.78 2.43 -5.59
N GLY A 41 15.54 3.65 -5.99
CA GLY A 41 15.69 4.20 -7.31
C GLY A 41 15.70 5.71 -7.15
N ALA A 42 16.82 6.36 -7.49
CA ALA A 42 17.00 7.79 -7.33
C ALA A 42 15.91 8.58 -8.07
N PRO A 43 15.33 9.62 -7.46
CA PRO A 43 14.36 10.47 -8.13
C PRO A 43 15.10 11.35 -9.15
N VAL A 44 14.71 11.26 -10.41
CA VAL A 44 15.04 12.26 -11.42
C VAL A 44 14.07 13.43 -11.23
N GLN A 45 14.56 14.55 -10.75
CA GLN A 45 13.78 15.79 -10.75
C GLN A 45 13.58 16.28 -12.19
N PRO A 46 12.37 16.67 -12.59
CA PRO A 46 12.19 17.39 -13.84
C PRO A 46 12.65 18.86 -13.64
N THR A 47 13.63 19.28 -14.41
CA THR A 47 13.99 20.69 -14.55
C THR A 47 12.85 21.43 -15.25
N ALA A 48 12.28 22.39 -14.56
CA ALA A 48 11.30 23.33 -15.12
C ALA A 48 11.99 24.25 -16.14
N THR A 49 11.64 24.11 -17.43
CA THR A 49 11.83 25.16 -18.41
C THR A 49 10.56 26.00 -18.50
N GLY A 50 10.73 27.30 -18.35
CA GLY A 50 9.66 28.26 -18.25
C GLY A 50 8.77 28.39 -19.48
N SER A 51 7.51 28.66 -19.23
CA SER A 51 6.61 29.33 -20.16
C SER A 51 5.86 30.45 -19.44
N THR A 52 6.08 31.65 -19.94
CA THR A 52 5.40 32.89 -19.57
C THR A 52 3.89 32.80 -19.85
N ARG A 53 3.01 33.24 -18.93
CA ARG A 53 1.98 33.99 -19.19
C ARG A 53 0.86 34.44 -18.41
N ALA A 54 0.44 35.51 -18.43
CA ALA A 54 -0.77 36.30 -18.21
C ALA A 54 -1.29 36.51 -16.79
N ASN A 55 -1.13 37.76 -16.35
CA ASN A 55 -1.80 38.42 -15.23
C ASN A 55 -3.34 38.30 -15.34
N VAL A 56 -3.97 37.81 -14.29
CA VAL A 56 -5.35 38.15 -13.95
C VAL A 56 -5.35 38.70 -12.52
N THR A 57 -5.69 39.97 -12.40
CA THR A 57 -5.81 40.69 -11.13
C THR A 57 -7.12 40.28 -10.46
N THR A 58 -7.06 39.61 -9.34
CA THR A 58 -8.22 39.46 -8.45
C THR A 58 -7.88 40.13 -7.11
N THR A 59 -8.71 41.11 -6.77
CA THR A 59 -8.67 41.87 -5.51
C THR A 59 -9.05 40.97 -4.34
N ASN A 60 -8.10 40.73 -3.47
CA ASN A 60 -8.34 40.05 -2.19
C ASN A 60 -8.69 41.08 -1.09
N THR A 61 -9.85 40.91 -0.50
CA THR A 61 -10.24 41.54 0.76
C THR A 61 -9.65 40.72 1.93
N PRO A 62 -8.92 41.29 2.87
CA PRO A 62 -8.33 40.53 3.95
C PRO A 62 -9.34 40.19 5.05
N ALA A 63 -9.32 38.94 5.50
CA ALA A 63 -10.01 38.48 6.71
C ALA A 63 -9.31 38.97 7.99
N PRO A 64 -10.02 39.14 9.12
CA PRO A 64 -9.46 39.73 10.33
C PRO A 64 -8.45 38.80 11.00
N THR A 65 -7.25 39.35 11.26
CA THR A 65 -6.16 38.71 11.99
C THR A 65 -6.44 38.65 13.48
N GLN A 66 -6.35 37.48 14.08
CA GLN A 66 -6.23 37.29 15.52
C GLN A 66 -4.81 37.69 16.00
N PRO A 67 -4.64 38.22 17.21
CA PRO A 67 -3.34 38.68 17.69
C PRO A 67 -2.42 37.50 18.01
N VAL A 68 -1.27 37.47 17.34
CA VAL A 68 -0.16 36.57 17.64
C VAL A 68 0.54 37.08 18.90
N ALA A 69 0.63 36.25 19.93
CA ALA A 69 1.44 36.52 21.11
C ALA A 69 2.93 36.62 20.72
N GLN A 70 3.55 37.74 21.05
CA GLN A 70 4.97 37.95 20.84
C GLN A 70 5.79 37.03 21.77
N PRO A 71 6.91 36.44 21.31
CA PRO A 71 7.80 35.74 22.20
C PRO A 71 8.57 36.74 23.07
N VAL A 72 8.52 36.55 24.37
CA VAL A 72 9.30 37.29 25.36
C VAL A 72 10.79 36.95 25.14
N ALA A 73 11.60 37.93 24.82
CA ALA A 73 13.03 37.77 24.70
C ALA A 73 13.62 37.38 26.08
N ALA A 74 14.09 36.13 26.19
CA ALA A 74 14.92 35.72 27.30
C ALA A 74 16.32 36.28 27.13
N SER A 75 16.72 37.16 28.04
CA SER A 75 18.07 37.70 28.17
C SER A 75 19.06 36.54 28.37
N ALA A 76 20.04 36.44 27.48
CA ALA A 76 21.18 35.55 27.62
C ALA A 76 22.06 35.99 28.81
N GLY A 77 21.73 35.51 29.98
CA GLY A 77 22.69 35.46 31.08
C GLY A 77 23.59 34.24 30.88
N ALA A 78 24.88 34.46 30.71
CA ALA A 78 25.88 33.39 30.72
C ALA A 78 25.86 32.74 32.12
N ALA A 79 25.09 31.65 32.23
CA ALA A 79 25.15 30.77 33.37
C ALA A 79 26.34 29.81 33.17
N ALA A 80 27.34 29.94 34.04
CA ALA A 80 28.37 28.96 34.19
C ALA A 80 27.75 27.58 34.32
N SER A 81 28.23 26.63 33.53
CA SER A 81 27.83 25.22 33.64
C SER A 81 28.05 24.75 35.10
N PRO A 82 27.04 24.29 35.81
CA PRO A 82 27.27 23.64 37.09
C PRO A 82 28.04 22.35 36.76
N SER A 83 29.23 22.21 37.33
CA SER A 83 29.89 20.92 37.45
C SER A 83 28.97 20.04 38.28
N SER A 84 28.15 19.21 37.63
CA SER A 84 27.25 18.30 38.31
C SER A 84 28.08 17.21 38.95
N THR A 85 28.31 17.34 40.25
CA THR A 85 28.66 16.25 41.14
C THR A 85 27.41 15.40 41.49
N ALA A 86 26.44 15.35 40.59
CA ALA A 86 25.35 14.38 40.70
C ALA A 86 25.96 13.00 40.46
N GLY A 87 25.88 12.13 41.46
CA GLY A 87 26.27 10.73 41.31
C GLY A 87 25.53 10.07 40.15
N PRO A 88 25.99 8.91 39.66
CA PRO A 88 25.40 8.25 38.50
C PRO A 88 23.91 8.06 38.71
N THR A 89 23.12 8.32 37.67
CA THR A 89 21.68 8.07 37.68
C THR A 89 21.40 6.60 37.92
N GLY A 90 20.20 6.25 38.37
CA GLY A 90 19.82 4.84 38.60
C GLY A 90 20.04 3.97 37.36
N TYR A 91 19.86 4.52 36.16
CA TYR A 91 20.12 3.83 34.89
C TYR A 91 21.62 3.64 34.63
N GLU A 92 22.47 4.63 34.91
CA GLU A 92 23.92 4.52 34.73
C GLU A 92 24.50 3.48 35.69
N THR A 93 24.02 3.42 36.94
CA THR A 93 24.40 2.40 37.92
C THR A 93 23.98 1.01 37.46
N LEU A 94 22.74 0.86 36.94
CA LEU A 94 22.25 -0.42 36.41
C LEU A 94 23.06 -0.88 35.21
N PHE A 95 23.31 -0.03 34.24
CA PHE A 95 24.06 -0.36 33.04
C PHE A 95 25.54 -0.63 33.32
N ALA A 96 26.13 0.07 34.27
CA ALA A 96 27.48 -0.24 34.73
C ALA A 96 27.56 -1.61 35.41
N ALA A 97 26.56 -1.99 36.20
CA ALA A 97 26.46 -3.32 36.78
C ALA A 97 26.29 -4.40 35.69
N MET A 98 25.40 -4.18 34.72
CA MET A 98 25.20 -5.10 33.61
C MET A 98 26.45 -5.25 32.74
N GLY A 99 27.23 -4.19 32.54
CA GLY A 99 28.48 -4.22 31.78
C GLY A 99 29.59 -5.05 32.46
N LYS A 100 29.60 -5.09 33.78
CA LYS A 100 30.55 -5.95 34.53
C LYS A 100 30.29 -7.44 34.35
N ASP A 101 29.02 -7.81 34.12
CA ASP A 101 28.59 -9.19 33.92
C ASP A 101 28.59 -9.59 32.43
N GLU A 102 29.27 -8.83 31.57
CA GLU A 102 29.28 -9.01 30.10
C GLU A 102 27.85 -9.02 29.48
N ALA A 103 26.90 -8.38 30.13
CA ALA A 103 25.52 -8.32 29.67
C ALA A 103 25.40 -7.55 28.36
N SER A 104 24.46 -7.97 27.53
CA SER A 104 24.13 -7.28 26.30
C SER A 104 22.76 -6.58 26.39
N LEU A 105 22.70 -5.33 25.95
CA LEU A 105 21.44 -4.59 25.77
C LEU A 105 20.99 -4.70 24.33
N TYR A 106 19.80 -5.26 24.11
CA TYR A 106 19.21 -5.38 22.80
C TYR A 106 18.23 -4.25 22.55
N LEU A 107 18.46 -3.46 21.48
CA LEU A 107 17.61 -2.36 21.05
C LEU A 107 17.11 -2.61 19.63
N LEU A 108 15.92 -2.13 19.30
CA LEU A 108 15.47 -2.06 17.92
C LEU A 108 16.23 -0.92 17.23
N LEU A 109 17.18 -1.28 16.39
CA LEU A 109 17.98 -0.33 15.62
C LEU A 109 17.52 -0.32 14.16
N PRO A 110 17.65 0.81 13.46
CA PRO A 110 17.30 0.92 12.04
C PRO A 110 18.15 -0.05 11.20
N ARG A 111 17.62 -0.42 10.03
CA ARG A 111 18.35 -1.24 9.05
C ARG A 111 19.48 -0.46 8.37
N GLU A 112 19.26 0.85 8.19
CA GLU A 112 20.18 1.77 7.54
C GLU A 112 20.50 2.91 8.50
N ASP A 113 21.74 3.39 8.47
CA ASP A 113 22.24 4.37 9.44
C ASP A 113 21.53 5.75 9.37
N ASP A 114 20.97 6.10 8.23
CA ASP A 114 20.24 7.34 8.00
C ASP A 114 18.71 7.20 8.14
N SER A 115 18.21 6.01 8.44
CA SER A 115 16.79 5.79 8.70
C SER A 115 16.29 6.66 9.86
N ARG A 116 15.07 7.23 9.68
CA ARG A 116 14.39 7.97 10.76
C ARG A 116 13.72 7.05 11.77
N GLU A 117 13.47 5.80 11.39
CA GLU A 117 12.93 4.79 12.30
C GLU A 117 13.92 4.48 13.41
N PHE A 118 13.42 4.32 14.63
CA PHE A 118 14.22 4.01 15.81
C PHE A 118 15.41 4.97 16.07
N LYS A 119 15.29 6.24 15.61
CA LYS A 119 16.34 7.25 15.81
C LYS A 119 16.70 7.49 17.28
N PRO A 120 15.74 7.52 18.22
CA PRO A 120 16.06 7.59 19.66
C PRO A 120 16.93 6.43 20.12
N GLU A 121 16.61 5.20 19.71
CA GLU A 121 17.36 3.99 20.06
C GLU A 121 18.77 4.00 19.46
N GLN A 122 18.90 4.46 18.21
CA GLN A 122 20.19 4.64 17.55
C GLN A 122 21.05 5.70 18.24
N ASN A 123 20.46 6.84 18.61
CA ASN A 123 21.16 7.89 19.34
C ASN A 123 21.63 7.37 20.72
N PHE A 124 20.78 6.66 21.42
CA PHE A 124 21.14 6.02 22.69
C PHE A 124 22.30 5.03 22.49
N ALA A 125 22.21 4.11 21.53
CA ALA A 125 23.26 3.16 21.22
C ALA A 125 24.60 3.85 20.92
N THR A 126 24.58 4.92 20.11
CA THR A 126 25.77 5.70 19.75
C THR A 126 26.38 6.41 20.97
N GLN A 127 25.55 6.94 21.85
CA GLN A 127 26.00 7.61 23.07
C GLN A 127 26.63 6.59 24.05
N TRP A 128 26.01 5.45 24.25
CA TRP A 128 26.50 4.41 25.12
C TRP A 128 27.76 3.70 24.61
N ALA A 129 27.90 3.53 23.30
CA ALA A 129 29.12 3.02 22.68
C ALA A 129 30.36 3.88 23.00
N LYS A 130 30.16 5.16 23.29
CA LYS A 130 31.20 6.13 23.68
C LYS A 130 31.46 6.15 25.21
N SER A 131 30.59 5.50 25.98
CA SER A 131 30.73 5.46 27.44
C SER A 131 31.67 4.33 27.87
N ALA A 132 32.37 4.49 29.00
CA ALA A 132 33.21 3.46 29.59
C ALA A 132 32.43 2.40 30.36
N SER A 133 31.12 2.24 30.04
CA SER A 133 30.23 1.36 30.80
C SER A 133 30.47 -0.15 30.59
N GLY A 134 31.22 -0.53 29.53
CA GLY A 134 31.40 -1.94 29.15
C GLY A 134 30.15 -2.64 28.62
N LEU A 135 29.02 -1.91 28.52
CA LEU A 135 27.77 -2.46 28.05
C LEU A 135 27.79 -2.73 26.53
N ASN A 136 27.52 -3.96 26.14
CA ASN A 136 27.42 -4.35 24.74
C ASN A 136 26.02 -4.08 24.19
N VAL A 137 25.88 -3.12 23.28
CA VAL A 137 24.60 -2.81 22.62
C VAL A 137 24.48 -3.61 21.32
N ARG A 138 23.42 -4.39 21.19
CA ARG A 138 23.14 -5.26 20.04
C ARG A 138 21.80 -4.88 19.38
N ASN A 139 21.70 -5.15 18.08
CA ASN A 139 20.45 -4.94 17.34
C ASN A 139 19.48 -6.11 17.59
N ALA A 140 18.30 -5.79 18.12
CA ALA A 140 17.21 -6.76 18.34
C ALA A 140 16.40 -7.06 17.07
N ALA A 141 16.49 -6.22 16.01
CA ALA A 141 15.68 -6.36 14.82
C ALA A 141 15.75 -7.75 14.16
N PRO A 142 16.92 -8.42 14.05
CA PRO A 142 17.00 -9.77 13.51
C PRO A 142 16.21 -10.81 14.34
N ILE A 143 16.16 -10.66 15.65
CA ILE A 143 15.40 -11.56 16.55
C ILE A 143 13.90 -11.40 16.27
N PHE A 144 13.43 -10.16 16.23
CA PHE A 144 12.02 -9.86 15.91
C PHE A 144 11.62 -10.29 14.51
N ALA A 145 12.55 -10.13 13.53
CA ALA A 145 12.31 -10.60 12.18
C ALA A 145 12.06 -12.11 12.13
N GLN A 146 12.90 -12.90 12.80
CA GLN A 146 12.72 -14.35 12.88
C GLN A 146 11.42 -14.76 13.56
N LEU A 147 11.04 -14.10 14.66
CA LEU A 147 9.80 -14.37 15.39
C LEU A 147 8.55 -14.05 14.58
N ARG A 148 8.61 -13.03 13.67
CA ARG A 148 7.49 -12.57 12.86
C ARG A 148 7.36 -13.30 11.54
N LEU A 149 8.43 -13.92 11.02
CA LEU A 149 8.41 -14.62 9.75
C LEU A 149 7.39 -15.76 9.73
N ARG A 150 7.37 -16.59 10.77
CA ARG A 150 6.46 -17.74 10.89
C ARG A 150 5.28 -17.37 11.78
N LYS A 151 4.10 -17.36 11.19
CA LYS A 151 2.86 -17.03 11.89
C LYS A 151 2.34 -18.24 12.63
N SER A 152 1.96 -18.05 13.90
CA SER A 152 1.21 -19.03 14.67
C SER A 152 -0.23 -19.19 14.11
N PRO A 153 -0.95 -20.26 14.48
CA PRO A 153 -2.34 -20.43 14.05
C PRO A 153 -3.27 -19.26 14.42
N MET A 154 -2.99 -18.58 15.56
CA MET A 154 -3.79 -17.44 15.98
C MET A 154 -3.49 -16.20 15.12
N GLU A 155 -2.21 -15.94 14.80
CA GLU A 155 -1.81 -14.87 13.88
C GLU A 155 -2.40 -15.08 12.49
N LEU A 156 -2.36 -16.32 11.98
CA LEU A 156 -2.98 -16.67 10.69
C LEU A 156 -4.49 -16.42 10.70
N LYS A 157 -5.19 -16.72 11.80
CA LYS A 157 -6.63 -16.44 11.92
C LYS A 157 -6.91 -14.94 11.90
N THR A 158 -6.08 -14.13 12.58
CA THR A 158 -6.22 -12.67 12.60
C THR A 158 -5.96 -12.06 11.22
N LEU A 159 -4.89 -12.51 10.56
CA LEU A 159 -4.55 -12.09 9.21
C LEU A 159 -5.63 -12.49 8.21
N GLN A 160 -6.15 -13.73 8.29
CA GLN A 160 -7.26 -14.16 7.42
C GLN A 160 -8.49 -13.27 7.59
N HIS A 161 -8.78 -12.81 8.81
CA HIS A 161 -9.90 -11.89 9.02
C HIS A 161 -9.69 -10.53 8.34
N ALA A 162 -8.46 -9.98 8.36
CA ALA A 162 -8.12 -8.77 7.60
C ALA A 162 -8.28 -9.00 6.08
N ILE A 163 -7.86 -10.17 5.60
CA ILE A 163 -8.02 -10.60 4.20
C ILE A 163 -9.51 -10.71 3.84
N ASP A 164 -10.34 -11.32 4.69
CA ASP A 164 -11.78 -11.48 4.43
C ASP A 164 -12.50 -10.13 4.32
N ILE A 165 -12.10 -9.15 5.15
CA ILE A 165 -12.59 -7.76 5.05
C ILE A 165 -12.19 -7.13 3.71
N THR A 166 -10.96 -7.34 3.29
CA THR A 166 -10.41 -6.82 2.03
C THR A 166 -11.10 -7.46 0.81
N ILE A 167 -11.33 -8.77 0.84
CA ILE A 167 -12.08 -9.48 -0.19
C ILE A 167 -13.49 -8.90 -0.36
N GLU A 168 -14.19 -8.65 0.75
CA GLU A 168 -15.53 -8.01 0.70
C GLU A 168 -15.44 -6.61 0.09
N ALA A 169 -14.44 -5.80 0.47
CA ALA A 169 -14.26 -4.45 -0.04
C ALA A 169 -14.04 -4.46 -1.57
N LEU A 170 -13.14 -5.30 -2.06
CA LEU A 170 -12.88 -5.45 -3.49
C LEU A 170 -14.11 -5.97 -4.26
N GLY A 171 -14.82 -6.96 -3.71
CA GLY A 171 -16.05 -7.47 -4.31
C GLY A 171 -17.13 -6.39 -4.45
N ARG A 172 -17.29 -5.55 -3.44
CA ARG A 172 -18.23 -4.41 -3.45
C ARG A 172 -17.78 -3.34 -4.44
N SER A 173 -16.48 -3.06 -4.52
CA SER A 173 -15.90 -2.14 -5.49
C SER A 173 -16.14 -2.59 -6.93
N MET A 174 -15.95 -3.86 -7.24
CA MET A 174 -16.30 -4.44 -8.55
C MET A 174 -17.79 -4.28 -8.89
N ALA A 175 -18.67 -4.39 -7.89
CA ALA A 175 -20.12 -4.25 -8.10
C ALA A 175 -20.54 -2.84 -8.44
N ILE A 176 -19.84 -1.81 -7.94
CA ILE A 176 -20.21 -0.41 -8.13
C ILE A 176 -19.42 0.29 -9.24
N ALA A 177 -18.25 -0.22 -9.66
CA ALA A 177 -17.33 0.45 -10.58
C ALA A 177 -18.02 0.94 -11.86
N GLY A 178 -18.88 0.12 -12.47
CA GLY A 178 -19.61 0.50 -13.69
C GLY A 178 -20.67 1.61 -13.52
N ARG A 179 -20.86 2.12 -12.31
CA ARG A 179 -21.80 3.20 -11.97
C ARG A 179 -21.12 4.41 -11.34
N SER A 180 -19.90 4.22 -10.88
CA SER A 180 -19.06 5.29 -10.35
C SER A 180 -18.50 6.13 -11.50
N GLN A 181 -18.28 7.40 -11.23
CA GLN A 181 -17.72 8.33 -12.20
C GLN A 181 -16.25 8.64 -11.92
N TRP A 182 -15.84 8.49 -10.67
CA TRP A 182 -14.51 8.86 -10.18
C TRP A 182 -13.90 7.75 -9.33
N GLU A 183 -12.58 7.66 -9.34
CA GLU A 183 -11.80 6.69 -8.55
C GLU A 183 -12.10 6.80 -7.05
N TYR A 184 -12.21 8.04 -6.50
CA TYR A 184 -12.52 8.25 -5.08
C TYR A 184 -13.91 7.73 -4.66
N GLU A 185 -14.87 7.59 -5.58
CA GLU A 185 -16.18 6.99 -5.25
C GLU A 185 -16.03 5.50 -4.96
N VAL A 186 -15.15 4.83 -5.70
CA VAL A 186 -14.84 3.40 -5.48
C VAL A 186 -13.95 3.23 -4.24
N GLU A 187 -13.00 4.12 -4.01
CA GLU A 187 -12.22 4.15 -2.78
C GLU A 187 -13.10 4.34 -1.53
N ALA A 188 -14.10 5.22 -1.61
CA ALA A 188 -15.05 5.42 -0.52
C ALA A 188 -15.79 4.14 -0.12
N GLU A 189 -16.09 3.24 -1.09
CA GLU A 189 -16.70 1.92 -0.81
C GLU A 189 -15.73 1.00 -0.04
N VAL A 190 -14.43 1.06 -0.35
CA VAL A 190 -13.40 0.33 0.40
C VAL A 190 -13.37 0.81 1.84
N LEU A 191 -13.25 2.12 2.06
CA LEU A 191 -13.19 2.72 3.40
C LEU A 191 -14.45 2.45 4.22
N TYR A 192 -15.63 2.56 3.58
CA TYR A 192 -16.91 2.20 4.20
C TYR A 192 -16.92 0.73 4.65
N THR A 193 -16.46 -0.17 3.80
CA THR A 193 -16.43 -1.61 4.10
C THR A 193 -15.48 -1.90 5.25
N PHE A 194 -14.27 -1.36 5.24
CA PHE A 194 -13.31 -1.49 6.32
C PHE A 194 -13.90 -1.03 7.65
N LYS A 195 -14.52 0.17 7.67
CA LYS A 195 -15.13 0.71 8.88
C LYS A 195 -16.32 -0.12 9.36
N ARG A 196 -17.18 -0.54 8.44
CA ARG A 196 -18.36 -1.37 8.74
C ARG A 196 -17.98 -2.72 9.33
N ARG A 197 -16.88 -3.32 8.83
CA ARG A 197 -16.37 -4.62 9.26
C ARG A 197 -15.45 -4.54 10.47
N ASN A 198 -15.36 -3.36 11.10
CA ASN A 198 -14.56 -3.11 12.29
C ASN A 198 -13.06 -3.34 12.08
N ALA A 199 -12.53 -3.10 10.88
CA ALA A 199 -11.10 -2.98 10.68
C ALA A 199 -10.54 -1.88 11.59
N ASP A 200 -9.32 -2.06 12.07
CA ASP A 200 -8.65 -1.04 12.90
C ASP A 200 -8.33 0.19 12.05
N HIS A 201 -7.79 -0.07 10.85
CA HIS A 201 -7.43 0.94 9.86
C HIS A 201 -7.29 0.30 8.48
N TRP A 202 -6.84 1.05 7.47
CA TRP A 202 -6.19 0.48 6.30
C TRP A 202 -4.73 0.13 6.65
N GLY A 203 -4.17 -0.91 6.07
CA GLY A 203 -2.76 -1.29 6.26
C GLY A 203 -1.79 -0.32 5.55
N TYR A 204 -2.27 0.31 4.47
CA TYR A 204 -1.59 1.33 3.66
C TYR A 204 -2.63 2.17 2.90
N PRO A 205 -2.27 3.38 2.42
CA PRO A 205 -3.18 4.18 1.60
C PRO A 205 -3.65 3.41 0.38
N SER A 206 -4.96 3.42 0.12
CA SER A 206 -5.56 2.72 -1.02
C SER A 206 -4.98 3.22 -2.34
N ILE A 207 -4.67 2.30 -3.25
CA ILE A 207 -4.28 2.58 -4.62
C ILE A 207 -5.49 2.25 -5.49
N VAL A 208 -6.07 3.26 -6.13
CA VAL A 208 -7.26 3.12 -6.99
C VAL A 208 -6.99 3.89 -8.27
N GLY A 209 -6.46 3.22 -9.29
CA GLY A 209 -6.04 3.82 -10.54
C GLY A 209 -6.79 3.29 -11.75
N CYS A 210 -7.41 4.17 -12.53
CA CYS A 210 -8.19 3.85 -13.73
C CYS A 210 -7.45 4.28 -15.00
N GLY A 211 -7.45 3.43 -16.02
CA GLY A 211 -6.83 3.72 -17.31
C GLY A 211 -5.34 4.05 -17.17
N PRO A 212 -4.87 5.24 -17.62
CA PRO A 212 -3.46 5.63 -17.48
C PRO A 212 -2.95 5.62 -16.04
N ASN A 213 -3.79 5.96 -15.04
CA ASN A 213 -3.42 5.97 -13.63
C ASN A 213 -3.05 4.57 -13.11
N ALA A 214 -3.64 3.51 -13.68
CA ALA A 214 -3.29 2.11 -13.38
C ALA A 214 -1.83 1.77 -13.72
N THR A 215 -1.14 2.60 -14.49
CA THR A 215 0.28 2.41 -14.82
C THR A 215 1.25 3.03 -13.81
N THR A 216 0.76 3.72 -12.79
CA THR A 216 1.53 4.29 -11.68
C THR A 216 1.47 3.36 -10.48
N LEU A 217 2.62 2.86 -10.00
CA LEU A 217 2.70 1.78 -9.00
C LEU A 217 1.99 2.12 -7.68
N HIS A 218 2.23 3.32 -7.15
CA HIS A 218 1.65 3.80 -5.89
C HIS A 218 0.83 5.07 -6.15
N TYR A 219 -0.22 4.93 -6.97
CA TYR A 219 -1.15 6.01 -7.25
C TYR A 219 -2.19 6.12 -6.14
N VAL A 220 -2.08 7.11 -5.29
CA VAL A 220 -2.92 7.32 -4.09
C VAL A 220 -3.83 8.55 -4.17
N GLU A 221 -3.83 9.26 -5.28
CA GLU A 221 -4.61 10.48 -5.47
C GLU A 221 -6.10 10.21 -5.65
N SER A 222 -6.48 9.10 -6.30
CA SER A 222 -7.85 8.67 -6.57
C SER A 222 -8.72 9.77 -7.22
N GLN A 223 -8.15 10.56 -8.15
CA GLN A 223 -8.82 11.72 -8.76
C GLN A 223 -9.21 11.51 -10.22
N GLY A 224 -8.92 10.36 -10.81
CA GLY A 224 -9.23 10.04 -12.18
C GLY A 224 -10.69 9.70 -12.41
N LYS A 225 -11.14 9.86 -13.68
CA LYS A 225 -12.45 9.42 -14.10
C LYS A 225 -12.46 7.93 -14.44
N LEU A 226 -13.57 7.27 -14.13
CA LEU A 226 -13.81 5.90 -14.58
C LEU A 226 -14.50 5.92 -15.94
N ASN A 227 -13.80 5.44 -16.98
CA ASN A 227 -14.40 5.28 -18.31
C ASN A 227 -14.73 3.80 -18.55
N PRO A 228 -15.88 3.47 -19.17
CA PRO A 228 -16.32 2.07 -19.35
C PRO A 228 -15.34 1.17 -20.13
N GLY A 229 -14.43 1.76 -20.93
CA GLY A 229 -13.42 1.02 -21.70
C GLY A 229 -12.10 0.80 -20.97
N ASP A 230 -11.93 1.39 -19.78
CA ASP A 230 -10.68 1.33 -19.03
C ASP A 230 -10.63 0.15 -18.05
N LEU A 231 -9.41 -0.22 -17.64
CA LEU A 231 -9.18 -1.07 -16.49
C LEU A 231 -9.09 -0.21 -15.22
N LEU A 232 -9.66 -0.70 -14.14
CA LEU A 232 -9.46 -0.19 -12.79
C LEU A 232 -8.56 -1.16 -12.03
N LEU A 233 -7.38 -0.70 -11.64
CA LEU A 233 -6.47 -1.38 -10.74
C LEU A 233 -6.75 -0.88 -9.33
N MET A 234 -7.05 -1.80 -8.43
CA MET A 234 -7.25 -1.52 -7.03
C MET A 234 -6.32 -2.39 -6.20
N ASP A 235 -5.53 -1.73 -5.35
CA ASP A 235 -4.60 -2.34 -4.43
C ASP A 235 -4.91 -1.79 -3.03
N VAL A 236 -5.47 -2.65 -2.19
CA VAL A 236 -6.04 -2.27 -0.91
C VAL A 236 -5.86 -3.39 0.13
N GLY A 237 -5.65 -2.99 1.38
CA GLY A 237 -5.52 -3.93 2.48
C GLY A 237 -6.12 -3.39 3.77
N ALA A 238 -6.99 -4.16 4.42
CA ALA A 238 -7.50 -3.84 5.75
C ALA A 238 -6.47 -4.22 6.82
N GLU A 239 -6.36 -3.42 7.87
CA GLU A 239 -5.67 -3.79 9.10
C GLU A 239 -6.68 -4.25 10.14
N TYR A 240 -6.43 -5.42 10.75
CA TYR A 240 -7.23 -5.95 11.85
C TYR A 240 -6.33 -6.63 12.88
N GLY A 241 -6.46 -6.24 14.16
CA GLY A 241 -5.65 -6.79 15.24
C GLY A 241 -4.15 -6.61 15.01
N HIS A 242 -3.75 -5.51 14.35
CA HIS A 242 -2.37 -5.20 13.93
C HIS A 242 -1.80 -6.12 12.85
N TYR A 243 -2.62 -6.85 12.12
CA TYR A 243 -2.23 -7.60 10.92
C TYR A 243 -2.89 -6.96 9.70
N THR A 244 -2.12 -6.80 8.64
CA THR A 244 -2.61 -6.19 7.40
C THR A 244 -2.70 -7.21 6.28
N ALA A 245 -3.77 -7.14 5.49
CA ALA A 245 -3.88 -7.79 4.20
C ALA A 245 -3.21 -6.94 3.12
N ASP A 246 -2.93 -7.57 1.97
CA ASP A 246 -2.40 -6.89 0.79
C ASP A 246 -2.92 -7.55 -0.49
N VAL A 247 -3.89 -6.92 -1.15
CA VAL A 247 -4.61 -7.55 -2.26
C VAL A 247 -4.83 -6.58 -3.40
N THR A 248 -4.31 -6.93 -4.57
CA THR A 248 -4.62 -6.20 -5.80
C THR A 248 -5.54 -7.00 -6.71
N ARG A 249 -6.53 -6.31 -7.28
CA ARG A 249 -7.28 -6.78 -8.45
C ARG A 249 -7.33 -5.69 -9.52
N THR A 250 -7.13 -6.12 -10.76
CA THR A 250 -7.36 -5.30 -11.94
C THR A 250 -8.57 -5.84 -12.69
N PHE A 251 -9.55 -5.01 -12.98
CA PHE A 251 -10.79 -5.42 -13.64
C PHE A 251 -11.34 -4.30 -14.55
N PRO A 252 -12.11 -4.64 -15.59
CA PRO A 252 -12.66 -3.63 -16.51
C PRO A 252 -13.82 -2.88 -15.88
N VAL A 253 -13.82 -1.55 -15.94
CA VAL A 253 -14.92 -0.70 -15.43
C VAL A 253 -16.26 -1.11 -16.05
N GLY A 254 -16.31 -1.40 -17.34
CA GLY A 254 -17.49 -1.86 -18.05
C GLY A 254 -17.85 -3.34 -17.86
N GLY A 255 -17.11 -4.09 -17.05
CA GLY A 255 -17.35 -5.51 -16.76
C GLY A 255 -16.89 -6.49 -17.86
N LYS A 256 -16.20 -6.02 -18.90
CA LYS A 256 -15.65 -6.85 -19.99
C LYS A 256 -14.26 -6.36 -20.39
N PHE A 257 -13.30 -7.29 -20.42
CA PHE A 257 -11.97 -6.99 -20.94
C PHE A 257 -12.00 -6.79 -22.47
N SER A 258 -11.27 -5.80 -22.96
CA SER A 258 -10.95 -5.73 -24.39
C SER A 258 -9.90 -6.82 -24.73
N PRO A 259 -9.73 -7.18 -26.02
CA PRO A 259 -8.72 -8.16 -26.42
C PRO A 259 -7.29 -7.77 -25.98
N ALA A 260 -6.90 -6.51 -26.10
CA ALA A 260 -5.59 -6.02 -25.69
C ALA A 260 -5.40 -6.10 -24.17
N GLN A 261 -6.42 -5.73 -23.38
CA GLN A 261 -6.38 -5.85 -21.92
C GLN A 261 -6.29 -7.32 -21.48
N ALA A 262 -7.06 -8.21 -22.12
CA ALA A 262 -7.04 -9.63 -21.83
C ALA A 262 -5.66 -10.27 -22.12
N GLU A 263 -4.98 -9.86 -23.21
CA GLU A 263 -3.63 -10.33 -23.54
C GLU A 263 -2.61 -9.96 -22.45
N ILE A 264 -2.62 -8.72 -21.97
CA ILE A 264 -1.74 -8.28 -20.87
C ILE A 264 -2.12 -8.98 -19.56
N TYR A 265 -3.41 -9.01 -19.23
CA TYR A 265 -3.91 -9.63 -17.99
C TYR A 265 -3.51 -11.11 -17.91
N GLN A 266 -3.62 -11.86 -19.02
CA GLN A 266 -3.26 -13.27 -19.05
C GLN A 266 -1.77 -13.51 -18.78
N ILE A 267 -0.87 -12.62 -19.25
CA ILE A 267 0.57 -12.74 -18.94
C ILE A 267 0.81 -12.59 -17.45
N VAL A 268 0.17 -11.60 -16.81
CA VAL A 268 0.29 -11.37 -15.37
C VAL A 268 -0.29 -12.54 -14.57
N TYR A 269 -1.45 -13.05 -14.97
CA TYR A 269 -2.05 -14.24 -14.37
C TYR A 269 -1.13 -15.47 -14.48
N ASP A 270 -0.56 -15.74 -15.66
CA ASP A 270 0.36 -16.86 -15.88
C ASP A 270 1.65 -16.71 -15.05
N ALA A 271 2.13 -15.49 -14.86
CA ALA A 271 3.26 -15.18 -14.00
C ALA A 271 2.94 -15.47 -12.53
N GLN A 272 1.77 -15.06 -12.06
CA GLN A 272 1.29 -15.31 -10.69
C GLN A 272 1.14 -16.81 -10.40
N GLU A 273 0.59 -17.57 -11.36
CA GLU A 273 0.49 -19.02 -11.27
C GLU A 273 1.87 -19.70 -11.28
N ALA A 274 2.84 -19.16 -12.04
CA ALA A 274 4.21 -19.68 -12.05
C ALA A 274 4.90 -19.47 -10.69
N THR A 275 4.72 -18.30 -10.08
CA THR A 275 5.19 -17.98 -8.73
C THR A 275 4.63 -18.98 -7.71
N ALA A 276 3.33 -19.23 -7.74
CA ALA A 276 2.69 -20.18 -6.82
C ALA A 276 3.27 -21.62 -6.98
N ARG A 277 3.50 -22.05 -8.21
CA ARG A 277 4.13 -23.36 -8.48
C ARG A 277 5.59 -23.44 -8.04
N ALA A 278 6.31 -22.33 -8.06
CA ALA A 278 7.70 -22.27 -7.57
C ALA A 278 7.78 -22.17 -6.04
N THR A 279 6.65 -21.91 -5.37
CA THR A 279 6.58 -21.77 -3.91
C THR A 279 6.42 -23.13 -3.24
N HIS A 280 7.44 -23.55 -2.51
CA HIS A 280 7.44 -24.77 -1.69
C HIS A 280 8.43 -24.60 -0.53
N PRO A 281 8.36 -25.40 0.54
CA PRO A 281 9.38 -25.40 1.57
C PRO A 281 10.78 -25.63 1.01
N GLY A 282 11.72 -24.75 1.39
CA GLY A 282 13.11 -24.78 0.92
C GLY A 282 13.38 -23.89 -0.31
N ALA A 283 12.37 -23.39 -1.03
CA ALA A 283 12.57 -22.38 -2.08
C ALA A 283 13.15 -21.09 -1.49
N ILE A 284 14.04 -20.43 -2.22
CA ILE A 284 14.76 -19.24 -1.73
C ILE A 284 13.95 -17.97 -2.03
N PHE A 285 13.46 -17.33 -0.98
CA PHE A 285 12.68 -16.11 -1.09
C PHE A 285 13.55 -14.84 -1.17
N PRO A 286 13.25 -13.86 -2.02
CA PRO A 286 12.21 -13.89 -3.05
C PRO A 286 12.69 -14.46 -4.40
N ASN A 287 13.95 -14.89 -4.53
CA ASN A 287 14.60 -15.13 -5.81
C ASN A 287 13.89 -16.19 -6.67
N ASP A 288 13.60 -17.37 -6.11
CA ASP A 288 12.99 -18.45 -6.88
C ASP A 288 11.59 -18.10 -7.36
N VAL A 289 10.80 -17.46 -6.47
CA VAL A 289 9.44 -17.02 -6.79
C VAL A 289 9.44 -15.88 -7.81
N HIS A 290 10.35 -14.91 -7.67
CA HIS A 290 10.50 -13.79 -8.62
C HIS A 290 10.94 -14.27 -10.00
N ASN A 291 11.95 -15.13 -10.06
CA ASN A 291 12.45 -15.65 -11.33
C ASN A 291 11.37 -16.41 -12.10
N ALA A 292 10.53 -17.19 -11.42
CA ALA A 292 9.43 -17.90 -12.05
C ALA A 292 8.41 -16.93 -12.72
N ALA A 293 8.10 -15.82 -12.09
CA ALA A 293 7.26 -14.77 -12.68
C ALA A 293 7.95 -14.09 -13.88
N VAL A 294 9.21 -13.69 -13.71
CA VAL A 294 9.99 -13.00 -14.75
C VAL A 294 10.06 -13.82 -16.04
N GLU A 295 10.25 -15.13 -15.94
CA GLU A 295 10.30 -15.99 -17.14
C GLU A 295 8.98 -15.96 -17.92
N LYS A 296 7.83 -16.00 -17.24
CA LYS A 296 6.51 -15.89 -17.89
C LYS A 296 6.26 -14.51 -18.47
N ILE A 297 6.67 -13.47 -17.76
CA ILE A 297 6.56 -12.08 -18.26
C ILE A 297 7.40 -11.90 -19.51
N LYS A 298 8.66 -12.37 -19.54
CA LYS A 298 9.52 -12.32 -20.71
C LYS A 298 8.88 -13.03 -21.92
N ASP A 299 8.36 -14.26 -21.71
CA ASP A 299 7.68 -15.02 -22.77
C ASP A 299 6.48 -14.26 -23.34
N GLY A 300 5.64 -13.72 -22.46
CA GLY A 300 4.46 -12.96 -22.85
C GLY A 300 4.79 -11.66 -23.57
N LEU A 301 5.71 -10.87 -23.03
CA LEU A 301 6.13 -9.59 -23.63
C LEU A 301 6.79 -9.80 -25.01
N LEU A 302 7.61 -10.85 -25.16
CA LEU A 302 8.21 -11.20 -26.45
C LEU A 302 7.14 -11.59 -27.48
N LYS A 303 6.18 -12.43 -27.08
CA LYS A 303 5.06 -12.84 -27.92
C LYS A 303 4.23 -11.65 -28.41
N LEU A 304 4.05 -10.64 -27.57
CA LEU A 304 3.30 -9.43 -27.91
C LEU A 304 4.13 -8.39 -28.67
N GLY A 305 5.47 -8.57 -28.80
CA GLY A 305 6.36 -7.62 -29.43
C GLY A 305 6.70 -6.39 -28.60
N LEU A 306 6.53 -6.47 -27.27
CA LEU A 306 6.87 -5.43 -26.31
C LEU A 306 8.33 -5.45 -25.86
N ILE A 307 9.06 -6.52 -26.20
CA ILE A 307 10.53 -6.64 -26.10
C ILE A 307 11.06 -7.27 -27.37
N THR A 308 12.32 -7.02 -27.71
CA THR A 308 12.97 -7.53 -28.94
C THR A 308 13.59 -8.91 -28.78
N GLY A 309 13.94 -9.29 -27.56
CA GLY A 309 14.47 -10.59 -27.18
C GLY A 309 14.38 -10.83 -25.69
N ARG A 310 14.43 -12.11 -25.28
CA ARG A 310 14.27 -12.49 -23.86
C ARG A 310 15.32 -11.88 -22.95
N ASP A 311 16.55 -11.78 -23.44
CA ASP A 311 17.72 -11.31 -22.69
C ASP A 311 18.26 -9.99 -23.24
N ASP A 312 17.54 -9.38 -24.17
CA ASP A 312 17.88 -8.08 -24.71
C ASP A 312 17.76 -7.01 -23.63
N THR A 313 18.58 -5.98 -23.77
CA THR A 313 18.71 -4.92 -22.78
C THR A 313 18.37 -3.56 -23.37
N PHE A 314 18.16 -2.58 -22.49
CA PHE A 314 18.00 -1.17 -22.81
C PHE A 314 18.80 -0.30 -21.84
N ILE A 315 19.07 0.92 -22.23
CA ILE A 315 19.78 1.89 -21.39
C ILE A 315 18.76 2.77 -20.67
N LEU A 316 18.58 2.54 -19.37
CA LEU A 316 17.74 3.37 -18.51
C LEU A 316 18.44 4.68 -18.15
N ASN A 317 19.74 4.60 -17.86
CA ASN A 317 20.58 5.72 -17.50
C ASN A 317 22.00 5.42 -18.00
N LYS A 318 22.66 6.41 -18.66
CA LYS A 318 24.03 6.26 -19.21
C LYS A 318 25.09 5.97 -18.15
N SER A 319 24.81 6.27 -16.87
CA SER A 319 25.72 6.01 -15.76
C SER A 319 25.51 4.63 -15.10
N LEU A 320 24.51 3.86 -15.53
CA LEU A 320 24.18 2.55 -14.98
C LEU A 320 24.39 1.47 -16.06
N PRO A 321 24.63 0.21 -15.67
CA PRO A 321 24.63 -0.91 -16.60
C PRO A 321 23.29 -1.00 -17.34
N PRO A 322 23.30 -1.51 -18.61
CA PRO A 322 22.08 -1.81 -19.33
C PRO A 322 21.15 -2.72 -18.52
N GLN A 323 19.85 -2.47 -18.62
CA GLN A 323 18.82 -3.22 -17.91
C GLN A 323 18.11 -4.18 -18.86
N PRO A 324 17.65 -5.37 -18.40
CA PRO A 324 16.83 -6.25 -19.21
C PRO A 324 15.55 -5.56 -19.67
N GLN A 325 15.16 -5.72 -20.93
CA GLN A 325 14.02 -5.01 -21.55
C GLN A 325 12.69 -5.26 -20.83
N TYR A 326 12.47 -6.44 -20.24
CA TYR A 326 11.24 -6.71 -19.49
C TYR A 326 11.02 -5.72 -18.33
N ARG A 327 12.10 -5.17 -17.74
CA ARG A 327 12.04 -4.20 -16.63
C ARG A 327 11.45 -2.85 -17.03
N LEU A 328 11.32 -2.58 -18.33
CA LEU A 328 10.59 -1.40 -18.81
C LEU A 328 9.09 -1.50 -18.47
N TRP A 329 8.58 -2.73 -18.38
CA TRP A 329 7.15 -3.02 -18.18
C TRP A 329 6.84 -3.67 -16.84
N PHE A 330 7.81 -4.36 -16.23
CA PHE A 330 7.73 -4.96 -14.90
C PHE A 330 8.96 -4.56 -14.08
N MET A 331 8.83 -3.48 -13.32
CA MET A 331 9.94 -2.79 -12.67
C MET A 331 10.06 -3.03 -11.17
N HIS A 332 9.16 -3.81 -10.55
CA HIS A 332 9.17 -4.11 -9.11
C HIS A 332 9.42 -5.60 -8.80
N GLY A 333 9.49 -5.93 -7.53
CA GLY A 333 9.57 -7.33 -7.07
C GLY A 333 8.22 -8.03 -7.15
N THR A 334 8.23 -9.35 -7.27
CA THR A 334 6.99 -10.15 -7.31
C THR A 334 6.41 -10.38 -5.92
N SER A 335 7.19 -10.15 -4.85
CA SER A 335 6.80 -10.60 -3.51
C SER A 335 7.55 -9.87 -2.41
N HIS A 336 6.87 -9.64 -1.29
CA HIS A 336 7.44 -9.22 -0.02
C HIS A 336 6.79 -9.98 1.14
N TRP A 337 7.42 -9.95 2.31
CA TRP A 337 6.84 -10.51 3.54
C TRP A 337 5.61 -9.72 3.97
N LEU A 338 4.61 -10.43 4.50
CA LEU A 338 3.36 -9.86 4.97
C LEU A 338 3.08 -10.30 6.41
N GLY A 339 2.47 -9.42 7.20
CA GLY A 339 2.09 -9.73 8.59
C GLY A 339 1.63 -8.51 9.36
N MET A 340 2.38 -8.14 10.41
CA MET A 340 2.06 -6.94 11.22
C MET A 340 2.35 -5.62 10.49
N ASN A 341 3.09 -5.67 9.40
CA ASN A 341 3.29 -4.58 8.46
C ASN A 341 2.99 -5.10 7.06
N VAL A 342 2.54 -4.23 6.16
CA VAL A 342 2.35 -4.58 4.75
C VAL A 342 3.67 -5.03 4.13
N HIS A 343 4.75 -4.27 4.30
CA HIS A 343 6.12 -4.70 4.02
C HIS A 343 6.74 -5.21 5.33
N ASP A 344 6.47 -6.47 5.68
CA ASP A 344 6.87 -7.02 6.97
C ASP A 344 8.37 -7.30 7.05
N VAL A 345 8.84 -7.47 8.27
CA VAL A 345 10.23 -7.77 8.54
C VAL A 345 10.59 -9.19 8.07
N GLY A 346 11.78 -9.33 7.52
CA GLY A 346 12.30 -10.59 7.00
C GLY A 346 13.53 -10.34 6.12
N GLY A 347 14.35 -11.35 5.92
CA GLY A 347 15.53 -11.29 5.06
C GLY A 347 15.20 -11.63 3.60
N ARG A 348 16.15 -11.31 2.70
CA ARG A 348 16.26 -11.93 1.37
C ARG A 348 17.17 -13.14 1.45
N GLY A 349 17.03 -14.09 0.54
CA GLY A 349 17.82 -15.33 0.54
C GLY A 349 17.41 -16.29 1.67
N VAL A 350 16.20 -16.16 2.20
CA VAL A 350 15.64 -17.02 3.24
C VAL A 350 14.94 -18.21 2.59
N ALA A 351 15.21 -19.42 3.04
CA ALA A 351 14.46 -20.59 2.63
C ALA A 351 13.03 -20.53 3.20
N LEU A 352 12.04 -20.76 2.35
CA LEU A 352 10.65 -20.76 2.76
C LEU A 352 10.35 -21.93 3.70
N GLU A 353 9.58 -21.66 4.74
CA GLU A 353 9.13 -22.64 5.72
C GLU A 353 7.61 -22.53 5.94
N PRO A 354 6.94 -23.64 6.33
CA PRO A 354 5.53 -23.60 6.68
C PRO A 354 5.19 -22.56 7.76
N GLY A 355 4.13 -21.80 7.56
CA GLY A 355 3.70 -20.71 8.43
C GLY A 355 4.23 -19.34 8.01
N MET A 356 5.11 -19.24 7.01
CA MET A 356 5.51 -17.96 6.42
C MET A 356 4.42 -17.44 5.48
N VAL A 357 4.21 -16.11 5.49
CA VAL A 357 3.23 -15.42 4.64
C VAL A 357 3.93 -14.31 3.85
N PHE A 358 3.59 -14.20 2.57
CA PHE A 358 4.14 -13.21 1.64
C PHE A 358 3.13 -12.89 0.53
N THR A 359 3.34 -11.79 -0.21
CA THR A 359 2.52 -11.40 -1.36
C THR A 359 2.99 -12.09 -2.65
N ASN A 360 2.07 -12.31 -3.58
CA ASN A 360 2.35 -12.76 -4.94
C ASN A 360 1.70 -11.78 -5.92
N GLU A 361 2.49 -10.79 -6.41
CA GLU A 361 2.01 -9.56 -7.01
C GLU A 361 2.69 -9.20 -8.36
N PRO A 362 2.84 -10.09 -9.32
CA PRO A 362 3.37 -9.68 -10.61
C PRO A 362 2.49 -8.63 -11.27
N GLY A 363 3.12 -7.73 -12.06
CA GLY A 363 2.40 -6.68 -12.78
C GLY A 363 3.09 -6.27 -14.08
N ILE A 364 2.31 -5.71 -15.00
CA ILE A 364 2.78 -5.10 -16.24
C ILE A 364 2.14 -3.72 -16.39
N TYR A 365 2.96 -2.69 -16.64
CA TYR A 365 2.55 -1.30 -16.69
C TYR A 365 3.09 -0.63 -17.93
N ILE A 366 2.23 -0.32 -18.89
CA ILE A 366 2.62 0.24 -20.20
C ILE A 366 2.24 1.73 -20.21
N ARG A 367 3.08 2.54 -19.56
CA ARG A 367 2.90 3.99 -19.47
C ARG A 367 3.06 4.63 -20.84
N GLU A 368 2.24 5.61 -21.14
CA GLU A 368 2.25 6.30 -22.45
C GLU A 368 3.56 7.05 -22.73
N ASP A 369 4.29 7.48 -21.69
CA ASP A 369 5.56 8.20 -21.79
C ASP A 369 6.80 7.29 -21.66
N ALA A 370 6.61 5.98 -21.48
CA ALA A 370 7.70 5.06 -21.14
C ALA A 370 8.87 5.05 -22.14
N LEU A 371 8.57 5.26 -23.42
CA LEU A 371 9.60 5.29 -24.47
C LEU A 371 10.22 6.69 -24.64
N ASP A 372 9.51 7.74 -24.26
CA ASP A 372 9.93 9.13 -24.49
C ASP A 372 10.93 9.62 -23.44
N VAL A 373 10.92 9.00 -22.27
CA VAL A 373 11.82 9.32 -21.15
C VAL A 373 13.16 8.62 -21.25
N LEU A 374 13.33 7.67 -22.18
CA LEU A 374 14.58 6.92 -22.34
C LEU A 374 15.68 7.78 -22.96
N PRO A 375 16.94 7.62 -22.52
CA PRO A 375 18.08 8.27 -23.15
C PRO A 375 18.15 7.97 -24.65
N LYS A 376 18.39 8.99 -25.46
CA LYS A 376 18.63 8.84 -26.91
C LYS A 376 20.00 8.22 -27.13
N THR A 377 19.99 6.91 -27.36
CA THR A 377 21.17 6.12 -27.75
C THR A 377 20.81 5.25 -28.95
N PRO A 378 21.77 4.85 -29.79
CA PRO A 378 21.49 3.99 -30.96
C PRO A 378 20.75 2.71 -30.56
N GLU A 379 21.11 2.11 -29.43
CA GLU A 379 20.51 0.88 -28.90
C GLU A 379 19.02 1.10 -28.54
N ASN A 380 18.73 2.15 -27.79
CA ASN A 380 17.35 2.50 -27.41
C ASN A 380 16.52 2.88 -28.64
N GLU A 381 17.05 3.67 -29.56
CA GLU A 381 16.36 4.07 -30.79
C GLU A 381 15.99 2.85 -31.63
N LYS A 382 16.91 1.89 -31.79
CA LYS A 382 16.65 0.62 -32.48
C LYS A 382 15.56 -0.20 -31.78
N MET A 383 15.66 -0.35 -30.46
CA MET A 383 14.65 -1.06 -29.65
C MET A 383 13.29 -0.38 -29.78
N ILE A 384 13.22 0.95 -29.56
CA ILE A 384 11.98 1.73 -29.65
C ILE A 384 11.32 1.57 -31.02
N ALA A 385 12.09 1.66 -32.11
CA ALA A 385 11.55 1.48 -33.45
C ALA A 385 10.91 0.08 -33.64
N ALA A 386 11.53 -0.95 -33.07
CA ALA A 386 11.06 -2.33 -33.18
C ALA A 386 9.78 -2.58 -32.36
N ILE A 387 9.68 -2.04 -31.13
CA ILE A 387 8.55 -2.30 -30.23
C ILE A 387 7.40 -1.29 -30.37
N ARG A 388 7.60 -0.16 -31.07
CA ARG A 388 6.62 0.91 -31.22
C ARG A 388 5.22 0.43 -31.65
N PRO A 389 5.06 -0.46 -32.63
CA PRO A 389 3.73 -0.93 -33.03
C PRO A 389 2.96 -1.65 -31.91
N ALA A 390 3.66 -2.47 -31.13
CA ALA A 390 3.08 -3.14 -29.98
C ALA A 390 2.78 -2.14 -28.85
N PHE A 391 3.73 -1.24 -28.58
CA PHE A 391 3.52 -0.18 -27.59
C PHE A 391 2.25 0.64 -27.85
N GLU A 392 2.02 1.08 -29.09
CA GLU A 392 0.80 1.86 -29.44
C GLU A 392 -0.49 1.06 -29.21
N LYS A 393 -0.45 -0.27 -29.39
CA LYS A 393 -1.60 -1.16 -29.11
C LYS A 393 -1.90 -1.29 -27.62
N TYR A 394 -0.88 -1.31 -26.75
CA TYR A 394 -1.03 -1.67 -25.34
C TYR A 394 -0.82 -0.50 -24.38
N LYS A 395 -0.43 0.69 -24.84
CA LYS A 395 -0.20 1.85 -23.96
C LYS A 395 -1.41 2.16 -23.09
N ASN A 396 -1.17 2.66 -21.90
CA ASN A 396 -2.16 2.98 -20.86
C ASN A 396 -2.85 1.73 -20.26
N ILE A 397 -2.31 0.53 -20.47
CA ILE A 397 -2.74 -0.67 -19.77
C ILE A 397 -1.78 -0.92 -18.60
N GLY A 398 -2.32 -0.88 -17.39
CA GLY A 398 -1.66 -1.32 -16.15
C GLY A 398 -2.42 -2.48 -15.53
N VAL A 399 -1.71 -3.56 -15.20
CA VAL A 399 -2.28 -4.75 -14.56
C VAL A 399 -1.35 -5.20 -13.44
N ARG A 400 -1.87 -5.35 -12.23
CA ARG A 400 -1.32 -6.13 -11.12
C ARG A 400 -2.39 -7.11 -10.64
N ILE A 401 -1.98 -8.32 -10.33
CA ILE A 401 -2.81 -9.31 -9.63
C ILE A 401 -2.02 -9.74 -8.42
N GLU A 402 -2.59 -9.54 -7.24
CA GLU A 402 -1.91 -9.79 -5.99
C GLU A 402 -2.77 -10.59 -5.03
N ASP A 403 -2.15 -11.57 -4.43
CA ASP A 403 -2.77 -12.44 -3.45
C ASP A 403 -1.81 -12.69 -2.28
N ASP A 404 -2.38 -12.85 -1.09
CA ASP A 404 -1.67 -13.26 0.12
C ASP A 404 -1.50 -14.79 0.13
N MET A 405 -0.25 -15.22 0.28
CA MET A 405 0.17 -16.62 0.15
C MET A 405 0.72 -17.15 1.47
N LEU A 406 0.17 -18.27 1.93
CA LEU A 406 0.67 -19.01 3.09
C LEU A 406 1.49 -20.23 2.63
N VAL A 407 2.74 -20.31 3.06
CA VAL A 407 3.57 -21.51 2.86
C VAL A 407 3.05 -22.63 3.75
N THR A 408 2.78 -23.79 3.16
CA THR A 408 2.34 -25.01 3.83
C THR A 408 3.38 -26.11 3.72
N ALA A 409 3.22 -27.22 4.40
CA ALA A 409 4.11 -28.39 4.28
C ALA A 409 4.18 -28.95 2.84
N ASN A 410 3.12 -28.76 2.03
CA ASN A 410 2.96 -29.37 0.72
C ASN A 410 3.02 -28.35 -0.44
N GLY A 411 3.44 -27.11 -0.20
CA GLY A 411 3.45 -26.04 -1.19
C GLY A 411 2.89 -24.74 -0.64
N VAL A 412 1.90 -24.14 -1.32
CA VAL A 412 1.33 -22.86 -0.95
C VAL A 412 -0.19 -22.89 -0.89
N GLU A 413 -0.77 -22.16 0.06
CA GLU A 413 -2.19 -21.88 0.14
C GLU A 413 -2.48 -20.44 -0.23
N TRP A 414 -3.49 -20.22 -1.08
CA TRP A 414 -4.01 -18.91 -1.44
C TRP A 414 -5.00 -18.46 -0.35
N MET A 415 -4.60 -17.50 0.48
CA MET A 415 -5.46 -16.98 1.55
C MET A 415 -6.62 -16.13 0.99
N THR A 416 -6.43 -15.59 -0.21
CA THR A 416 -7.38 -14.74 -0.94
C THR A 416 -8.24 -15.49 -1.97
N LYS A 417 -8.24 -16.82 -1.95
CA LYS A 417 -8.90 -17.71 -2.95
C LYS A 417 -10.40 -17.46 -3.20
N ALA A 418 -11.08 -16.76 -2.29
CA ALA A 418 -12.49 -16.42 -2.46
C ALA A 418 -12.74 -15.28 -3.46
N LEU A 419 -11.70 -14.53 -3.83
CA LEU A 419 -11.79 -13.41 -4.78
C LEU A 419 -11.50 -13.87 -6.21
N PRO A 420 -12.33 -13.54 -7.21
CA PRO A 420 -12.12 -14.00 -8.58
C PRO A 420 -10.79 -13.47 -9.14
N ARG A 421 -10.09 -14.32 -9.91
CA ARG A 421 -8.78 -14.04 -10.50
C ARG A 421 -8.70 -14.27 -12.01
N THR A 422 -9.44 -15.24 -12.55
CA THR A 422 -9.44 -15.45 -14.01
C THR A 422 -10.29 -14.39 -14.69
N ILE A 423 -10.01 -14.09 -15.97
CA ILE A 423 -10.80 -13.18 -16.79
C ILE A 423 -12.28 -13.59 -16.75
N SER A 424 -12.57 -14.87 -16.98
CA SER A 424 -13.95 -15.41 -16.97
C SER A 424 -14.66 -15.24 -15.64
N ASP A 425 -13.94 -15.48 -14.52
CA ASP A 425 -14.55 -15.39 -13.18
C ASP A 425 -14.82 -13.94 -12.80
N ILE A 426 -13.89 -13.00 -13.12
CA ILE A 426 -14.07 -11.57 -12.90
C ILE A 426 -15.28 -11.07 -13.68
N GLU A 427 -15.36 -11.36 -14.98
CA GLU A 427 -16.47 -10.92 -15.82
C GLU A 427 -17.83 -11.51 -15.36
N ALA A 428 -17.84 -12.81 -14.99
CA ALA A 428 -19.03 -13.45 -14.46
C ALA A 428 -19.45 -12.87 -13.09
N PHE A 429 -18.46 -12.62 -12.21
CA PHE A 429 -18.72 -11.99 -10.91
C PHE A 429 -19.32 -10.59 -11.07
N MET A 430 -18.70 -9.73 -11.88
CA MET A 430 -19.15 -8.36 -12.11
C MET A 430 -20.58 -8.33 -12.72
N ALA A 431 -20.85 -9.21 -13.67
CA ALA A 431 -22.17 -9.31 -14.30
C ALA A 431 -23.28 -9.67 -13.28
N ARG A 432 -23.00 -10.54 -12.30
CA ARG A 432 -23.94 -10.88 -11.22
C ARG A 432 -24.04 -9.75 -10.19
N ALA A 433 -22.90 -9.29 -9.68
CA ALA A 433 -22.85 -8.29 -8.61
C ALA A 433 -23.49 -6.95 -9.01
N GLN A 434 -23.24 -6.48 -10.23
CA GLN A 434 -23.88 -5.26 -10.76
C GLN A 434 -25.39 -5.39 -10.92
N LYS A 435 -25.90 -6.60 -11.21
CA LYS A 435 -27.33 -6.87 -11.29
C LYS A 435 -27.98 -6.88 -9.90
N GLU A 436 -27.37 -7.54 -8.92
CA GLU A 436 -27.86 -7.62 -7.54
C GLU A 436 -27.92 -6.26 -6.86
N VAL A 437 -26.89 -5.43 -7.03
CA VAL A 437 -26.87 -4.06 -6.48
C VAL A 437 -27.98 -3.19 -7.08
N ARG A 438 -28.34 -3.40 -8.34
CA ARG A 438 -29.51 -2.70 -8.95
C ARG A 438 -30.83 -3.11 -8.28
N VAL A 439 -30.99 -4.38 -7.97
CA VAL A 439 -32.20 -4.89 -7.31
C VAL A 439 -32.30 -4.36 -5.88
N SER A 440 -31.21 -4.42 -5.10
CA SER A 440 -31.21 -3.95 -3.71
C SER A 440 -31.40 -2.45 -3.58
N ALA A 441 -30.89 -1.64 -4.50
CA ALA A 441 -31.14 -0.20 -4.53
C ALA A 441 -32.62 0.12 -4.74
N VAL A 442 -33.28 -0.57 -5.68
CA VAL A 442 -34.72 -0.43 -5.94
C VAL A 442 -35.55 -0.87 -4.72
N GLU A 443 -35.16 -1.97 -4.07
CA GLU A 443 -35.84 -2.46 -2.87
C GLU A 443 -35.63 -1.52 -1.67
N MET A 444 -34.43 -0.97 -1.50
CA MET A 444 -34.15 0.00 -0.44
C MET A 444 -34.93 1.29 -0.62
N PHE A 445 -35.06 1.80 -1.84
CA PHE A 445 -35.93 2.92 -2.15
C PHE A 445 -37.40 2.61 -1.86
N ARG A 446 -37.88 1.42 -2.21
CA ARG A 446 -39.25 0.98 -1.88
C ARG A 446 -39.49 0.85 -0.38
N TRP A 447 -38.49 0.32 0.36
CA TRP A 447 -38.60 0.18 1.82
C TRP A 447 -38.61 1.53 2.53
N HIS A 448 -37.75 2.49 2.13
CA HIS A 448 -37.78 3.84 2.67
C HIS A 448 -39.10 4.58 2.36
N ALA A 449 -39.62 4.42 1.17
CA ALA A 449 -40.91 5.02 0.80
C ALA A 449 -42.10 4.43 1.56
N GLN A 450 -41.99 3.18 2.05
CA GLN A 450 -43.01 2.51 2.88
C GLN A 450 -42.83 2.75 4.37
N ALA A 451 -41.59 2.97 4.84
CA ALA A 451 -41.25 3.07 6.28
C ALA A 451 -41.29 4.51 6.80
N ASP A 452 -41.24 5.53 5.94
CA ASP A 452 -41.26 6.95 6.33
C ASP A 452 -42.51 7.67 5.79
N PRO A 453 -43.51 7.94 6.66
CA PRO A 453 -44.72 8.67 6.26
C PRO A 453 -44.44 10.09 5.73
N PHE A 454 -43.31 10.71 6.14
CA PHE A 454 -42.91 12.05 5.65
C PHE A 454 -42.39 12.03 4.22
N MET A 455 -41.64 10.97 3.84
CA MET A 455 -41.16 10.81 2.47
C MET A 455 -42.29 10.50 1.50
N SER A 456 -43.34 9.79 1.93
CA SER A 456 -44.54 9.53 1.16
C SER A 456 -45.32 10.83 0.85
N LEU A 457 -45.38 11.76 1.80
CA LEU A 457 -45.99 13.07 1.63
C LEU A 457 -45.21 13.98 0.67
N ALA A 458 -43.88 13.93 0.70
CA ALA A 458 -43.01 14.71 -0.20
C ALA A 458 -43.13 14.28 -1.68
N MET A 459 -43.35 13.00 -1.94
CA MET A 459 -43.53 12.49 -3.29
C MET A 459 -44.93 12.77 -3.88
N ASN A 460 -45.92 12.96 -3.01
CA ASN A 460 -47.31 13.22 -3.43
C ASN A 460 -47.72 14.70 -3.35
N ALA A 461 -46.83 15.60 -2.98
CA ALA A 461 -47.10 17.03 -2.95
C ALA A 461 -47.18 17.57 -4.42
N PRO A 462 -48.29 18.27 -4.80
CA PRO A 462 -48.36 18.85 -6.12
C PRO A 462 -47.23 19.87 -6.28
N ARG A 463 -46.50 19.78 -7.41
CA ARG A 463 -45.43 20.72 -7.77
C ARG A 463 -46.06 22.12 -7.94
N THR A 464 -46.11 22.91 -6.88
CA THR A 464 -46.45 24.32 -6.98
C THR A 464 -45.28 25.04 -7.67
N ARG A 465 -45.53 25.53 -8.87
CA ARG A 465 -44.62 26.46 -9.54
C ARG A 465 -44.51 27.72 -8.71
N PHE A 466 -43.34 27.97 -8.14
CA PHE A 466 -42.99 29.28 -7.60
C PHE A 466 -42.87 30.25 -8.77
N VAL A 467 -43.92 31.06 -8.99
CA VAL A 467 -43.86 32.26 -9.83
C VAL A 467 -43.23 33.35 -8.97
N GLY A 468 -41.97 33.64 -9.20
CA GLY A 468 -41.28 34.75 -8.56
C GLY A 468 -41.89 36.06 -9.01
N ARG A 469 -42.53 36.79 -8.10
CA ARG A 469 -42.84 38.22 -8.29
C ARG A 469 -41.57 39.01 -7.95
N HIS A 470 -41.01 39.66 -8.99
CA HIS A 470 -40.12 40.80 -8.80
C HIS A 470 -40.97 41.95 -8.21
N SER A 471 -40.64 42.43 -7.01
CA SER A 471 -41.02 43.76 -6.55
C SER A 471 -39.75 44.61 -6.48
N GLN A 472 -39.75 45.61 -7.36
CA GLN A 472 -38.87 46.78 -7.24
C GLN A 472 -39.24 47.53 -5.94
N HIS A 473 -38.23 47.83 -5.09
CA HIS A 473 -38.02 49.13 -4.44
C HIS A 473 -36.58 49.16 -3.94
#